data_08a65acaf6a8e78be717deff3bc8e9e5
#
_entry.id   08a65acaf6a8e78be717deff3bc8e9e5
#
_cell.length_a   1.000
_cell.length_b   1.000
_cell.length_c   1.000
_cell.angle_alpha   90.00
_cell.angle_beta   90.00
_cell.angle_gamma   90.00
#
_symmetry.space_group_name_H-M   'P 1'
#
loop_
_entity.id
_entity.type
_entity.pdbx_description
1 polymer ?
#
loop_
_entity_poly.entity_id
_entity_poly.type
_entity_poly.pdbx_seq_one_letter_code
_entity_poly.pdbx_strand_id
1 'polypeptide(L)'
;DRDSAINKMRSALAQTQIAGIETNLDYLRQVFADTSFNAGTVSTQFLSTFHYQPQTIDVLAPGAFTMIQDYPGRLGYWNVGVPPSGAMDALAFRYANRLLDNPESAAGLELTVTGATLRFNVETVICLTGAPMQATLDGVSVQFWTTVSVKAGAVLQMGAIQGNGTRSY
;
A
#
# COMPACT_ATOMS: atom_id res chain seq x y z
N ASP A 1 -7.68 13.22 32.00
CA ASP A 1 -8.70 13.96 31.25
C ASP A 1 -9.02 13.25 29.94
N ARG A 2 -10.00 13.76 29.16
CA ARG A 2 -10.47 13.18 27.91
C ARG A 2 -9.38 13.22 26.83
N ASP A 3 -8.67 14.31 26.69
CA ASP A 3 -7.65 14.50 25.65
C ASP A 3 -6.49 13.52 25.86
N SER A 4 -6.08 13.33 27.11
CA SER A 4 -5.07 12.36 27.50
C SER A 4 -5.51 10.93 27.15
N ALA A 5 -6.78 10.59 27.38
CA ALA A 5 -7.33 9.28 27.03
C ALA A 5 -7.38 9.05 25.51
N ILE A 6 -7.81 10.06 24.74
CA ILE A 6 -7.83 10.01 23.28
C ILE A 6 -6.41 9.81 22.73
N ASN A 7 -5.44 10.58 23.21
CA ASN A 7 -4.05 10.47 22.75
C ASN A 7 -3.43 9.10 23.06
N LYS A 8 -3.71 8.54 24.25
CA LYS A 8 -3.28 7.19 24.59
C LYS A 8 -3.92 6.14 23.67
N MET A 9 -5.23 6.27 23.39
CA MET A 9 -5.93 5.36 22.49
C MET A 9 -5.39 5.45 21.05
N ARG A 10 -5.16 6.64 20.54
CA ARG A 10 -4.54 6.85 19.21
C ARG A 10 -3.18 6.17 19.12
N SER A 11 -2.33 6.35 20.14
CA SER A 11 -1.02 5.70 20.20
C SER A 11 -1.14 4.17 20.26
N ALA A 12 -2.06 3.64 21.06
CA ALA A 12 -2.31 2.21 21.16
C ALA A 12 -2.82 1.62 19.84
N LEU A 13 -3.80 2.27 19.18
CA LEU A 13 -4.33 1.85 17.88
C LEU A 13 -3.25 1.90 16.79
N ALA A 14 -2.37 2.91 16.79
CA ALA A 14 -1.28 3.02 15.83
C ALA A 14 -0.25 1.89 15.99
N GLN A 15 0.03 1.45 17.21
CA GLN A 15 0.98 0.39 17.54
C GLN A 15 0.37 -1.02 17.41
N THR A 16 -0.97 -1.12 17.38
CA THR A 16 -1.65 -2.42 17.25
C THR A 16 -1.53 -2.93 15.82
N GLN A 17 -1.03 -4.15 15.66
CA GLN A 17 -0.94 -4.86 14.41
C GLN A 17 -1.70 -6.19 14.52
N ILE A 18 -2.67 -6.40 13.63
CA ILE A 18 -3.43 -7.64 13.53
C ILE A 18 -3.39 -8.04 12.06
N ALA A 19 -2.92 -9.25 11.78
CA ALA A 19 -2.79 -9.78 10.43
C ALA A 19 -3.55 -11.09 10.26
N GLY A 20 -3.93 -11.42 9.02
CA GLY A 20 -4.59 -12.68 8.66
C GLY A 20 -6.09 -12.72 8.87
N ILE A 21 -6.69 -11.68 9.43
CA ILE A 21 -8.16 -11.54 9.60
C ILE A 21 -8.59 -10.09 9.33
N GLU A 22 -9.81 -9.91 8.90
CA GLU A 22 -10.43 -8.58 8.83
C GLU A 22 -10.79 -8.09 10.24
N THR A 23 -10.54 -6.81 10.48
CA THR A 23 -10.83 -6.16 11.76
C THR A 23 -11.40 -4.76 11.54
N ASN A 24 -11.97 -4.16 12.57
CA ASN A 24 -12.39 -2.76 12.56
C ASN A 24 -11.27 -1.78 13.01
N LEU A 25 -10.01 -2.22 13.03
CA LEU A 25 -8.89 -1.43 13.54
C LEU A 25 -8.73 -0.10 12.80
N ASP A 26 -8.76 -0.12 11.47
CA ASP A 26 -8.62 1.11 10.66
C ASP A 26 -9.84 2.03 10.77
N TYR A 27 -11.04 1.46 10.89
CA TYR A 27 -12.23 2.21 11.23
C TYR A 27 -12.07 2.97 12.55
N LEU A 28 -11.60 2.30 13.59
CA LEU A 28 -11.33 2.92 14.89
C LEU A 28 -10.26 4.01 14.80
N ARG A 29 -9.19 3.76 14.05
CA ARG A 29 -8.15 4.78 13.81
C ARG A 29 -8.73 6.06 13.21
N GLN A 30 -9.62 5.94 12.22
CA GLN A 30 -10.27 7.09 11.59
C GLN A 30 -11.26 7.77 12.52
N VAL A 31 -12.06 7.03 13.29
CA VAL A 31 -12.96 7.61 14.30
C VAL A 31 -12.16 8.43 15.33
N PHE A 32 -11.06 7.90 15.85
CA PHE A 32 -10.21 8.62 16.80
C PHE A 32 -9.40 9.78 16.15
N ALA A 33 -9.28 9.82 14.84
CA ALA A 33 -8.69 10.95 14.10
C ALA A 33 -9.71 12.05 13.77
N ASP A 34 -11.02 11.77 13.83
CA ASP A 34 -12.07 12.70 13.46
C ASP A 34 -12.10 13.93 14.38
N THR A 35 -12.26 15.11 13.79
CA THR A 35 -12.21 16.39 14.51
C THR A 35 -13.41 16.57 15.45
N SER A 36 -14.61 16.16 15.05
CA SER A 36 -15.82 16.27 15.86
C SER A 36 -15.76 15.32 17.06
N PHE A 37 -15.22 14.09 16.82
CA PHE A 37 -14.97 13.15 17.92
C PHE A 37 -13.97 13.70 18.93
N ASN A 38 -12.88 14.28 18.47
CA ASN A 38 -11.86 14.87 19.34
C ASN A 38 -12.40 16.10 20.12
N ALA A 39 -13.18 16.96 19.47
CA ALA A 39 -13.80 18.11 20.10
C ALA A 39 -14.93 17.75 21.11
N GLY A 40 -15.38 16.50 21.15
CA GLY A 40 -16.48 16.08 22.00
C GLY A 40 -17.85 16.57 21.58
N THR A 41 -18.00 16.98 20.32
CA THR A 41 -19.27 17.50 19.76
C THR A 41 -20.13 16.43 19.11
N VAL A 42 -19.80 15.15 19.33
CA VAL A 42 -20.51 14.00 18.74
C VAL A 42 -21.81 13.68 19.47
N SER A 43 -22.80 13.24 18.72
CA SER A 43 -24.05 12.68 19.24
C SER A 43 -24.04 11.15 19.19
N THR A 44 -25.10 10.51 19.73
CA THR A 44 -25.29 9.05 19.63
C THR A 44 -25.45 8.54 18.20
N GLN A 45 -25.75 9.44 17.23
CA GLN A 45 -25.85 9.12 15.81
C GLN A 45 -24.56 9.29 15.03
N PHE A 46 -23.48 9.76 15.68
CA PHE A 46 -22.21 10.05 15.00
C PHE A 46 -21.72 8.87 14.16
N LEU A 47 -21.66 7.67 14.72
CA LEU A 47 -21.17 6.49 14.01
C LEU A 47 -22.04 6.05 12.84
N SER A 48 -23.34 6.37 12.85
CA SER A 48 -24.22 6.04 11.74
C SER A 48 -24.05 6.96 10.52
N THR A 49 -23.46 8.13 10.72
CA THR A 49 -23.16 9.10 9.66
C THR A 49 -21.67 9.20 9.35
N PHE A 50 -20.83 8.47 10.07
CA PHE A 50 -19.39 8.49 9.88
C PHE A 50 -18.99 7.78 8.57
N HIS A 51 -18.37 8.51 7.66
CA HIS A 51 -17.90 7.97 6.39
C HIS A 51 -16.50 7.36 6.55
N TYR A 52 -16.45 6.06 6.76
CA TYR A 52 -15.21 5.29 6.74
C TYR A 52 -14.66 5.20 5.32
N GLN A 53 -13.40 5.55 5.13
CA GLN A 53 -12.67 5.37 3.86
C GLN A 53 -11.60 4.30 4.04
N PRO A 54 -11.79 3.08 3.49
CA PRO A 54 -10.78 2.05 3.59
C PRO A 54 -9.50 2.49 2.87
N GLN A 55 -8.37 2.46 3.59
CA GLN A 55 -7.05 2.73 3.02
C GLN A 55 -6.50 1.46 2.38
N THR A 56 -7.15 1.01 1.33
CA THR A 56 -6.89 -0.26 0.66
C THR A 56 -6.68 -0.07 -0.84
N ILE A 57 -6.05 -1.09 -1.42
CA ILE A 57 -5.95 -1.26 -2.87
C ILE A 57 -6.71 -2.53 -3.21
N ASP A 58 -7.71 -2.44 -4.10
CA ASP A 58 -8.43 -3.60 -4.60
C ASP A 58 -7.69 -4.18 -5.79
N VAL A 59 -7.46 -5.48 -5.79
CA VAL A 59 -6.91 -6.21 -6.93
C VAL A 59 -8.05 -6.63 -7.85
N LEU A 60 -8.28 -5.89 -8.93
CA LEU A 60 -9.33 -6.18 -9.91
C LEU A 60 -8.94 -7.33 -10.85
N ALA A 61 -7.64 -7.44 -11.16
CA ALA A 61 -7.05 -8.56 -11.87
C ALA A 61 -5.61 -8.75 -11.37
N PRO A 62 -5.18 -9.99 -11.04
CA PRO A 62 -3.89 -10.23 -10.39
C PRO A 62 -2.68 -10.17 -11.35
N GLY A 63 -2.90 -10.15 -12.67
CA GLY A 63 -1.84 -10.36 -13.65
C GLY A 63 -1.37 -11.82 -13.68
N ALA A 64 -0.20 -12.07 -14.27
CA ALA A 64 0.37 -13.41 -14.34
C ALA A 64 0.89 -13.88 -12.98
N PHE A 65 1.60 -13.02 -12.26
CA PHE A 65 2.11 -13.31 -10.93
C PHE A 65 2.45 -12.00 -10.21
N THR A 66 1.72 -11.69 -9.16
CA THR A 66 1.89 -10.49 -8.33
C THR A 66 2.08 -10.90 -6.88
N MET A 67 3.12 -10.39 -6.24
CA MET A 67 3.44 -10.69 -4.85
C MET A 67 3.84 -9.43 -4.10
N ILE A 68 3.67 -9.45 -2.78
CA ILE A 68 4.26 -8.46 -1.88
C ILE A 68 5.70 -8.88 -1.60
N GLN A 69 6.62 -7.95 -1.76
CA GLN A 69 8.03 -8.11 -1.41
C GLN A 69 8.48 -6.97 -0.50
N ASP A 70 9.56 -7.21 0.23
CA ASP A 70 10.28 -6.21 1.01
C ASP A 70 11.79 -6.34 0.79
N TYR A 71 12.56 -5.46 1.39
CA TYR A 71 14.02 -5.51 1.37
C TYR A 71 14.57 -5.46 2.81
N PRO A 72 15.50 -6.32 3.16
CA PRO A 72 16.26 -7.29 2.34
C PRO A 72 15.60 -8.67 2.23
N GLY A 73 14.30 -8.78 2.48
CA GLY A 73 13.60 -10.04 2.53
C GLY A 73 13.76 -10.75 3.89
N ARG A 74 13.54 -12.06 3.91
CA ARG A 74 13.48 -12.89 5.11
C ARG A 74 14.86 -13.42 5.49
N LEU A 75 15.59 -12.69 6.30
CA LEU A 75 16.93 -13.11 6.76
C LEU A 75 16.86 -14.03 7.99
N GLY A 76 17.92 -14.83 8.20
CA GLY A 76 18.12 -15.60 9.42
C GLY A 76 17.45 -16.99 9.46
N TYR A 77 16.87 -17.48 8.35
CA TYR A 77 16.14 -18.75 8.29
C TYR A 77 16.81 -19.83 7.44
N TRP A 78 18.04 -19.61 6.97
CA TRP A 78 18.79 -20.59 6.20
C TRP A 78 18.99 -21.93 6.93
N ASN A 79 19.16 -21.88 8.23
CA ASN A 79 19.35 -23.03 9.10
C ASN A 79 18.14 -23.98 9.15
N VAL A 80 16.97 -23.47 8.79
CA VAL A 80 15.73 -24.26 8.68
C VAL A 80 15.27 -24.46 7.24
N GLY A 81 16.14 -24.16 6.27
CA GLY A 81 15.88 -24.39 4.85
C GLY A 81 14.99 -23.34 4.17
N VAL A 82 14.75 -22.20 4.79
CA VAL A 82 13.94 -21.12 4.19
C VAL A 82 14.87 -20.06 3.58
N PRO A 83 14.79 -19.84 2.25
CA PRO A 83 15.61 -18.83 1.58
C PRO A 83 15.15 -17.40 1.94
N PRO A 84 16.05 -16.40 1.78
CA PRO A 84 15.72 -15.00 2.09
C PRO A 84 14.55 -14.44 1.30
N SER A 85 14.34 -14.86 0.05
CA SER A 85 13.38 -14.22 -0.87
C SER A 85 13.71 -12.72 -1.06
N GLY A 86 12.71 -11.87 -1.04
CA GLY A 86 12.87 -10.45 -1.33
C GLY A 86 12.71 -10.16 -2.82
N ALA A 87 12.79 -8.88 -3.17
CA ALA A 87 12.64 -8.43 -4.55
C ALA A 87 13.74 -9.02 -5.45
N MET A 88 13.39 -9.55 -6.62
CA MET A 88 14.34 -10.14 -7.57
C MET A 88 15.31 -9.09 -8.12
N ASP A 89 14.81 -7.90 -8.45
CA ASP A 89 15.61 -6.72 -8.73
C ASP A 89 15.57 -5.78 -7.51
N ALA A 90 16.38 -6.11 -6.52
CA ALA A 90 16.45 -5.34 -5.27
C ALA A 90 16.83 -3.87 -5.50
N LEU A 91 17.54 -3.56 -6.59
CA LEU A 91 17.93 -2.18 -6.89
C LEU A 91 16.71 -1.38 -7.36
N ALA A 92 15.98 -1.86 -8.35
CA ALA A 92 14.77 -1.21 -8.85
C ALA A 92 13.72 -1.05 -7.75
N PHE A 93 13.52 -2.08 -6.92
CA PHE A 93 12.61 -2.06 -5.76
C PHE A 93 12.97 -0.95 -4.76
N ARG A 94 14.24 -0.87 -4.35
CA ARG A 94 14.72 0.14 -3.39
C ARG A 94 14.62 1.55 -3.96
N TYR A 95 14.90 1.73 -5.26
CA TYR A 95 14.73 3.02 -5.92
C TYR A 95 13.27 3.48 -5.94
N ALA A 96 12.30 2.58 -6.17
CA ALA A 96 10.88 2.93 -6.07
C ALA A 96 10.54 3.50 -4.70
N ASN A 97 10.98 2.82 -3.63
CA ASN A 97 10.77 3.29 -2.26
C ASN A 97 11.46 4.65 -2.00
N ARG A 98 12.69 4.83 -2.48
CA ARG A 98 13.43 6.10 -2.35
C ARG A 98 12.76 7.26 -3.08
N LEU A 99 12.22 7.03 -4.27
CA LEU A 99 11.49 8.05 -5.04
C LEU A 99 10.19 8.47 -4.34
N LEU A 100 9.59 7.57 -3.53
CA LEU A 100 8.41 7.84 -2.71
C LEU A 100 8.74 8.39 -1.32
N ASP A 101 10.02 8.62 -1.00
CA ASP A 101 10.50 9.00 0.34
C ASP A 101 10.16 7.96 1.42
N ASN A 102 9.99 6.71 1.01
CA ASN A 102 9.81 5.58 1.91
C ASN A 102 11.17 5.02 2.38
N PRO A 103 11.20 4.33 3.53
CA PRO A 103 12.33 3.45 3.86
C PRO A 103 12.55 2.42 2.76
N GLU A 104 13.80 2.10 2.43
CA GLU A 104 14.13 1.10 1.39
C GLU A 104 13.54 -0.30 1.67
N SER A 105 13.22 -0.56 2.95
CA SER A 105 12.61 -1.80 3.42
C SER A 105 11.08 -1.81 3.40
N ALA A 106 10.44 -0.70 3.00
CA ALA A 106 8.98 -0.67 2.91
C ALA A 106 8.49 -1.71 1.90
N ALA A 107 7.37 -2.37 2.24
CA ALA A 107 6.78 -3.37 1.37
C ALA A 107 6.27 -2.75 0.06
N GLY A 108 6.41 -3.48 -1.04
CA GLY A 108 5.91 -3.10 -2.35
C GLY A 108 5.39 -4.32 -3.12
N LEU A 109 4.81 -4.07 -4.27
CA LEU A 109 4.38 -5.14 -5.17
C LEU A 109 5.48 -5.47 -6.17
N GLU A 110 5.75 -6.76 -6.36
CA GLU A 110 6.54 -7.30 -7.46
C GLU A 110 5.59 -7.92 -8.49
N LEU A 111 5.70 -7.50 -9.73
CA LEU A 111 4.88 -7.91 -10.86
C LEU A 111 5.75 -8.69 -11.85
N THR A 112 5.28 -9.86 -12.29
CA THR A 112 6.04 -10.76 -13.17
C THR A 112 5.34 -10.89 -14.52
N VAL A 113 6.03 -10.57 -15.60
CA VAL A 113 5.62 -10.74 -17.01
C VAL A 113 4.40 -9.89 -17.40
N THR A 114 3.27 -10.07 -16.72
CA THR A 114 2.03 -9.29 -16.93
C THR A 114 1.58 -8.75 -15.58
N GLY A 115 1.37 -7.45 -15.51
CA GLY A 115 1.02 -6.77 -14.28
C GLY A 115 -0.45 -6.88 -13.89
N ALA A 116 -0.74 -6.41 -12.69
CA ALA A 116 -2.08 -6.40 -12.11
C ALA A 116 -2.90 -5.19 -12.58
N THR A 117 -4.22 -5.28 -12.40
CA THR A 117 -5.13 -4.13 -12.43
C THR A 117 -5.55 -3.83 -11.00
N LEU A 118 -5.26 -2.61 -10.55
CA LEU A 118 -5.42 -2.18 -9.16
C LEU A 118 -6.34 -0.96 -9.08
N ARG A 119 -7.29 -0.95 -8.15
CA ARG A 119 -8.07 0.24 -7.82
C ARG A 119 -7.65 0.76 -6.45
N PHE A 120 -7.35 2.04 -6.37
CA PHE A 120 -6.95 2.71 -5.13
C PHE A 120 -8.18 3.31 -4.45
N ASN A 121 -8.47 2.91 -3.21
CA ASN A 121 -9.63 3.41 -2.47
C ASN A 121 -9.34 4.70 -1.70
N VAL A 122 -8.09 5.17 -1.75
CA VAL A 122 -7.61 6.39 -1.09
C VAL A 122 -6.67 7.15 -2.02
N GLU A 123 -6.61 8.47 -1.86
CA GLU A 123 -5.60 9.29 -2.54
C GLU A 123 -4.20 8.89 -2.05
N THR A 124 -3.29 8.66 -2.98
CA THR A 124 -1.92 8.22 -2.69
C THR A 124 -0.93 8.64 -3.76
N VAL A 125 0.33 8.30 -3.58
CA VAL A 125 1.39 8.46 -4.56
C VAL A 125 2.01 7.09 -4.85
N ILE A 126 2.24 6.78 -6.10
CA ILE A 126 2.89 5.55 -6.54
C ILE A 126 4.15 5.85 -7.34
N CYS A 127 5.02 4.86 -7.48
CA CYS A 127 6.15 4.87 -8.39
C CYS A 127 6.28 3.49 -9.03
N LEU A 128 6.48 3.46 -10.34
CA LEU A 128 6.72 2.22 -11.11
C LEU A 128 8.19 2.16 -11.50
N THR A 129 8.84 1.02 -11.25
CA THR A 129 10.26 0.77 -11.57
C THR A 129 10.47 -0.63 -12.13
N GLY A 130 11.71 -0.97 -12.50
CA GLY A 130 12.06 -2.28 -13.05
C GLY A 130 11.86 -2.35 -14.57
N ALA A 131 11.48 -3.51 -15.07
CA ALA A 131 11.23 -3.74 -16.48
C ALA A 131 10.01 -2.93 -16.96
N PRO A 132 10.09 -2.24 -18.11
CA PRO A 132 8.98 -1.41 -18.58
C PRO A 132 7.76 -2.26 -18.92
N MET A 133 6.61 -1.86 -18.40
CA MET A 133 5.29 -2.38 -18.75
C MET A 133 4.44 -1.29 -19.38
N GLN A 134 3.47 -1.67 -20.21
CA GLN A 134 2.37 -0.76 -20.54
C GLN A 134 1.60 -0.45 -19.25
N ALA A 135 1.66 0.78 -18.78
CA ALA A 135 0.95 1.20 -17.57
C ALA A 135 0.04 2.38 -17.90
N THR A 136 -1.22 2.30 -17.45
CA THR A 136 -2.17 3.40 -17.56
C THR A 136 -2.88 3.61 -16.23
N LEU A 137 -3.07 4.88 -15.86
CA LEU A 137 -3.90 5.31 -14.73
C LEU A 137 -5.13 6.01 -15.32
N ASP A 138 -6.32 5.41 -15.12
CA ASP A 138 -7.58 5.87 -15.73
C ASP A 138 -7.47 6.07 -17.26
N GLY A 139 -6.72 5.18 -17.94
CA GLY A 139 -6.49 5.23 -19.38
C GLY A 139 -5.38 6.18 -19.83
N VAL A 140 -4.78 6.97 -18.95
CA VAL A 140 -3.64 7.85 -19.26
C VAL A 140 -2.33 7.12 -18.98
N SER A 141 -1.40 7.16 -19.94
CA SER A 141 -0.09 6.49 -19.80
C SER A 141 0.70 6.99 -18.61
N VAL A 142 1.26 6.07 -17.84
CA VAL A 142 2.09 6.33 -16.65
C VAL A 142 3.57 6.12 -17.02
N GLN A 143 4.41 7.06 -16.59
CA GLN A 143 5.85 6.95 -16.77
C GLN A 143 6.47 6.15 -15.61
N PHE A 144 7.47 5.34 -15.97
CA PHE A 144 8.32 4.63 -15.01
C PHE A 144 9.38 5.58 -14.40
N TRP A 145 9.86 5.24 -13.22
CA TRP A 145 10.94 5.93 -12.48
C TRP A 145 10.59 7.37 -12.07
N THR A 146 9.31 7.65 -11.94
CA THR A 146 8.81 8.93 -11.44
C THR A 146 7.62 8.71 -10.51
N THR A 147 7.37 9.67 -9.64
CA THR A 147 6.22 9.66 -8.74
C THR A 147 4.96 10.10 -9.47
N VAL A 148 3.86 9.42 -9.20
CA VAL A 148 2.56 9.69 -9.81
C VAL A 148 1.51 9.80 -8.72
N SER A 149 0.81 10.93 -8.68
CA SER A 149 -0.34 11.12 -7.77
C SER A 149 -1.55 10.35 -8.28
N VAL A 150 -2.18 9.60 -7.39
CA VAL A 150 -3.33 8.74 -7.66
C VAL A 150 -4.50 9.23 -6.82
N LYS A 151 -5.63 9.50 -7.45
CA LYS A 151 -6.86 9.89 -6.75
C LYS A 151 -7.58 8.67 -6.19
N ALA A 152 -8.39 8.87 -5.14
CA ALA A 152 -9.30 7.83 -4.67
C ALA A 152 -10.25 7.38 -5.80
N GLY A 153 -10.43 6.09 -5.95
CA GLY A 153 -11.22 5.45 -7.01
C GLY A 153 -10.46 5.19 -8.32
N ALA A 154 -9.27 5.76 -8.51
CA ALA A 154 -8.50 5.59 -9.75
C ALA A 154 -8.04 4.15 -9.96
N VAL A 155 -7.94 3.75 -11.22
CA VAL A 155 -7.58 2.39 -11.65
C VAL A 155 -6.26 2.41 -12.39
N LEU A 156 -5.25 1.75 -11.84
CA LEU A 156 -3.98 1.47 -12.49
C LEU A 156 -4.08 0.13 -13.22
N GLN A 157 -3.86 0.13 -14.53
CA GLN A 157 -3.77 -1.07 -15.35
C GLN A 157 -2.32 -1.28 -15.78
N MET A 158 -1.75 -2.43 -15.42
CA MET A 158 -0.41 -2.85 -15.79
C MET A 158 -0.50 -3.96 -16.82
N GLY A 159 -0.03 -3.72 -18.04
CA GLY A 159 -0.01 -4.69 -19.11
C GLY A 159 1.19 -5.64 -19.06
N ALA A 160 1.58 -6.17 -20.21
CA ALA A 160 2.76 -7.02 -20.32
C ALA A 160 4.05 -6.19 -20.32
N ILE A 161 5.15 -6.84 -19.92
CA ILE A 161 6.50 -6.28 -20.05
C ILE A 161 6.83 -6.05 -21.52
N GLN A 162 7.42 -4.90 -21.78
CA GLN A 162 7.88 -4.49 -23.11
C GLN A 162 9.41 -4.33 -23.10
N GLY A 163 10.11 -5.24 -23.76
CA GLY A 163 11.58 -5.21 -23.85
C GLY A 163 12.25 -6.14 -22.86
N ASN A 164 13.40 -5.71 -22.31
CA ASN A 164 14.25 -6.53 -21.46
C ASN A 164 13.77 -6.51 -20.00
N GLY A 165 13.95 -7.63 -19.32
CA GLY A 165 13.59 -7.82 -17.93
C GLY A 165 12.33 -8.67 -17.76
N THR A 166 12.04 -9.05 -16.50
CA THR A 166 10.91 -9.93 -16.15
C THR A 166 10.15 -9.46 -14.92
N ARG A 167 10.63 -8.40 -14.26
CA ARG A 167 10.05 -7.89 -13.01
C ARG A 167 9.85 -6.38 -13.09
N SER A 168 8.71 -5.95 -12.57
CA SER A 168 8.39 -4.54 -12.30
C SER A 168 7.90 -4.38 -10.85
N TYR A 169 8.01 -3.21 -10.32
CA TYR A 169 7.66 -2.87 -8.95
C TYR A 169 6.77 -1.64 -8.92
#